data_b574c355eb72b2ed8f4b56309b75fae5
#
_entry.id   b574c355eb72b2ed8f4b56309b75fae5
#
_cell.length_a   1.000
_cell.length_b   1.000
_cell.length_c   1.000
_cell.angle_alpha   90.00
_cell.angle_beta   90.00
_cell.angle_gamma   90.00
#
_symmetry.space_group_name_H-M   'P 1'
#
loop_
_entity.id
_entity.type
_entity.pdbx_description
1 polymer ?
#
loop_
_entity_poly.entity_id
_entity_poly.type
_entity_poly.pdbx_seq_one_letter_code
_entity_poly.pdbx_strand_id
1 'polypeptide(L)'
;MLDFIQDFDIMADKILIIDDDVDTLRLVGLMLQRQGYQISAATNGEQGLAKALEERPDIILLDVMMPDMDGYEVTRRLRKNPTTQSTPILMFTAKTQLDDKVTGFEVGVDDYLTKPTHPAELQAHVKALLGRVVVKRDDEMATQSHEHHGHVIGILSVRGGLGVSSVATNVAASLFSRTQSDVILTELIPGQGTIGMDLGVPSPKGLNEILSGSLVEITKEKVQSAIVSHGSGLKLLLASENPRDVYLTGQVNNYEVLVNRLSMLARFIVLDLGTGLPLFVQKILPLCNDRIIVVEGALNTISQTKLMIDEIVNLGIDRLSLLVVLNNRVRSEAQMAWTEVQQKLEHSIATTLTPAPEMFVTAARMHTPPVMVQPTNVTSQQFLKVADLIIEHEKAK
;
A
#
# COMPACT_ATOMS: atom_id res chain seq x y z
N MET A 1 36.07 -18.43 -24.83
CA MET A 1 34.69 -18.63 -25.27
C MET A 1 33.88 -17.52 -24.61
N LEU A 2 33.99 -16.40 -25.28
CA LEU A 2 33.35 -15.11 -24.96
C LEU A 2 31.95 -15.11 -25.57
N ASP A 3 31.11 -14.22 -25.09
CA ASP A 3 29.82 -13.78 -25.62
C ASP A 3 28.60 -14.56 -25.12
N PHE A 4 27.95 -13.95 -24.12
CA PHE A 4 26.51 -13.68 -24.07
C PHE A 4 26.24 -12.73 -22.90
N ILE A 5 26.70 -11.48 -23.01
CA ILE A 5 26.07 -10.35 -22.31
C ILE A 5 25.06 -9.80 -23.31
N GLN A 6 23.80 -10.22 -23.21
CA GLN A 6 22.71 -9.51 -23.87
C GLN A 6 22.54 -8.17 -23.17
N ASP A 7 22.84 -7.09 -23.89
CA ASP A 7 22.45 -5.74 -23.59
C ASP A 7 20.93 -5.68 -23.32
N PHE A 8 20.54 -5.59 -22.05
CA PHE A 8 19.27 -5.02 -21.71
C PHE A 8 19.40 -3.51 -21.98
N ASP A 9 18.92 -3.08 -23.11
CA ASP A 9 18.68 -1.67 -23.44
C ASP A 9 17.72 -1.13 -22.36
N ILE A 10 18.28 -0.52 -21.31
CA ILE A 10 17.51 0.26 -20.33
C ILE A 10 17.08 1.50 -21.11
N MET A 11 15.88 1.46 -21.68
CA MET A 11 15.30 2.61 -22.36
C MET A 11 15.17 3.74 -21.34
N ALA A 12 15.93 4.82 -21.54
CA ALA A 12 15.90 5.99 -20.68
C ALA A 12 14.49 6.62 -20.71
N ASP A 13 13.92 6.92 -19.51
CA ASP A 13 12.62 7.56 -19.40
C ASP A 13 12.57 8.87 -20.21
N LYS A 14 11.47 9.08 -20.93
CA LYS A 14 11.23 10.25 -21.79
C LYS A 14 10.51 11.34 -21.03
N ILE A 15 11.09 12.53 -20.99
CA ILE A 15 10.51 13.70 -20.35
C ILE A 15 10.17 14.74 -21.43
N LEU A 16 8.91 15.14 -21.50
CA LEU A 16 8.48 16.29 -22.32
C LEU A 16 8.41 17.54 -21.44
N ILE A 17 9.11 18.59 -21.84
CA ILE A 17 9.09 19.90 -21.16
C ILE A 17 8.34 20.88 -22.05
N ILE A 18 7.30 21.52 -21.51
CA ILE A 18 6.44 22.49 -22.21
C ILE A 18 6.54 23.81 -21.47
N ASP A 19 7.16 24.81 -22.10
CA ASP A 19 7.45 26.11 -21.50
C ASP A 19 7.70 27.12 -22.62
N ASP A 20 7.18 28.33 -22.55
CA ASP A 20 7.42 29.36 -23.58
C ASP A 20 8.76 30.04 -23.44
N ASP A 21 9.42 29.92 -22.26
CA ASP A 21 10.77 30.40 -22.02
C ASP A 21 11.83 29.38 -22.49
N VAL A 22 12.50 29.71 -23.61
CA VAL A 22 13.55 28.87 -24.22
C VAL A 22 14.74 28.66 -23.29
N ASP A 23 15.07 29.63 -22.44
CA ASP A 23 16.20 29.52 -21.51
C ASP A 23 15.84 28.51 -20.37
N THR A 24 14.61 28.51 -19.90
CA THR A 24 14.08 27.49 -18.97
C THR A 24 14.13 26.10 -19.61
N LEU A 25 13.61 25.94 -20.83
CA LEU A 25 13.69 24.67 -21.59
C LEU A 25 15.10 24.11 -21.67
N ARG A 26 16.07 24.99 -22.01
CA ARG A 26 17.47 24.62 -22.14
C ARG A 26 18.10 24.23 -20.82
N LEU A 27 17.86 25.01 -19.76
CA LEU A 27 18.45 24.77 -18.44
C LEU A 27 17.92 23.48 -17.83
N VAL A 28 16.59 23.34 -17.77
CA VAL A 28 15.91 22.17 -17.21
C VAL A 28 16.24 20.92 -18.04
N GLY A 29 16.21 21.03 -19.37
CA GLY A 29 16.57 19.93 -20.26
C GLY A 29 17.98 19.42 -20.02
N LEU A 30 18.99 20.32 -19.93
CA LEU A 30 20.36 19.92 -19.62
C LEU A 30 20.52 19.28 -18.24
N MET A 31 19.78 19.78 -17.23
CA MET A 31 19.82 19.21 -15.89
C MET A 31 19.33 17.76 -15.90
N LEU A 32 18.21 17.49 -16.56
CA LEU A 32 17.59 16.17 -16.61
C LEU A 32 18.34 15.21 -17.56
N GLN A 33 18.88 15.71 -18.70
CA GLN A 33 19.75 14.93 -19.57
C GLN A 33 21.00 14.39 -18.87
N ARG A 34 21.61 15.20 -17.98
CA ARG A 34 22.76 14.76 -17.17
C ARG A 34 22.43 13.64 -16.19
N GLN A 35 21.15 13.43 -15.91
CA GLN A 35 20.65 12.35 -15.07
C GLN A 35 20.25 11.09 -15.86
N GLY A 36 20.46 11.10 -17.19
CA GLY A 36 20.20 9.96 -18.08
C GLY A 36 18.81 9.95 -18.71
N TYR A 37 17.97 11.00 -18.55
CA TYR A 37 16.65 11.09 -19.17
C TYR A 37 16.73 11.51 -20.64
N GLN A 38 15.79 10.99 -21.47
CA GLN A 38 15.56 11.51 -22.82
C GLN A 38 14.65 12.74 -22.73
N ILE A 39 15.09 13.86 -23.32
CA ILE A 39 14.35 15.11 -23.21
C ILE A 39 13.77 15.51 -24.57
N SER A 40 12.47 15.80 -24.58
CA SER A 40 11.77 16.50 -25.65
C SER A 40 11.26 17.85 -25.10
N ALA A 41 11.22 18.86 -25.95
CA ALA A 41 10.83 20.21 -25.56
C ALA A 41 9.80 20.81 -26.53
N ALA A 42 8.85 21.58 -25.99
CA ALA A 42 7.85 22.32 -26.73
C ALA A 42 7.77 23.75 -26.19
N THR A 43 7.63 24.73 -27.07
CA THR A 43 7.61 26.17 -26.72
C THR A 43 6.21 26.75 -26.58
N ASN A 44 5.16 25.95 -26.73
CA ASN A 44 3.76 26.34 -26.52
C ASN A 44 2.87 25.12 -26.29
N GLY A 45 1.64 25.35 -25.85
CA GLY A 45 0.68 24.29 -25.51
C GLY A 45 0.28 23.39 -26.68
N GLU A 46 0.10 23.94 -27.89
CA GLU A 46 -0.29 23.14 -29.08
C GLU A 46 0.83 22.18 -29.48
N GLN A 47 2.07 22.66 -29.55
CA GLN A 47 3.22 21.82 -29.82
C GLN A 47 3.40 20.75 -28.74
N GLY A 48 3.18 21.11 -27.47
CA GLY A 48 3.23 20.20 -26.34
C GLY A 48 2.22 19.06 -26.46
N LEU A 49 0.97 19.38 -26.79
CA LEU A 49 -0.11 18.38 -27.02
C LEU A 49 0.23 17.44 -28.18
N ALA A 50 0.72 17.98 -29.30
CA ALA A 50 1.10 17.18 -30.48
C ALA A 50 2.22 16.19 -30.12
N LYS A 51 3.29 16.67 -29.46
CA LYS A 51 4.41 15.84 -29.02
C LYS A 51 4.02 14.80 -27.98
N ALA A 52 3.15 15.16 -27.03
CA ALA A 52 2.67 14.21 -26.04
C ALA A 52 1.97 13.00 -26.67
N LEU A 53 1.21 13.22 -27.75
CA LEU A 53 0.53 12.15 -28.50
C LEU A 53 1.49 11.32 -29.35
N GLU A 54 2.44 11.95 -30.02
CA GLU A 54 3.39 11.32 -30.93
C GLU A 54 4.47 10.54 -30.18
N GLU A 55 5.11 11.18 -29.19
CA GLU A 55 6.30 10.66 -28.53
C GLU A 55 5.98 9.82 -27.26
N ARG A 56 4.76 9.95 -26.72
CA ARG A 56 4.28 9.27 -25.52
C ARG A 56 5.28 9.35 -24.37
N PRO A 57 5.52 10.55 -23.82
CA PRO A 57 6.48 10.73 -22.74
C PRO A 57 6.05 10.04 -21.46
N ASP A 58 7.03 9.66 -20.63
CA ASP A 58 6.81 9.04 -19.33
C ASP A 58 6.38 10.05 -18.27
N ILE A 59 6.74 11.34 -18.46
CA ILE A 59 6.32 12.48 -17.63
C ILE A 59 6.31 13.76 -18.46
N ILE A 60 5.42 14.68 -18.11
CA ILE A 60 5.34 16.01 -18.70
C ILE A 60 5.64 17.06 -17.62
N LEU A 61 6.66 17.90 -17.84
CA LEU A 61 6.88 19.13 -17.08
C LEU A 61 6.21 20.26 -17.85
N LEU A 62 5.31 21.00 -17.18
CA LEU A 62 4.43 21.95 -17.86
C LEU A 62 4.41 23.28 -17.13
N ASP A 63 4.72 24.37 -17.82
CA ASP A 63 4.48 25.70 -17.29
C ASP A 63 3.00 26.08 -17.34
N VAL A 64 2.55 26.84 -16.36
CA VAL A 64 1.18 27.37 -16.29
C VAL A 64 1.02 28.59 -17.17
N MET A 65 2.03 29.47 -17.18
CA MET A 65 1.95 30.81 -17.75
C MET A 65 2.50 30.84 -19.18
N MET A 66 1.74 30.28 -20.12
CA MET A 66 2.11 30.34 -21.55
C MET A 66 1.13 31.22 -22.33
N PRO A 67 1.58 31.94 -23.36
CA PRO A 67 0.68 32.67 -24.25
C PRO A 67 -0.21 31.67 -25.03
N ASP A 68 -1.41 32.12 -25.40
CA ASP A 68 -2.43 31.44 -26.21
C ASP A 68 -3.13 30.24 -25.50
N MET A 69 -2.42 29.35 -24.84
CA MET A 69 -2.98 28.22 -24.11
C MET A 69 -2.23 28.00 -22.81
N ASP A 70 -2.89 28.21 -21.66
CA ASP A 70 -2.30 28.01 -20.37
C ASP A 70 -2.10 26.50 -20.03
N GLY A 71 -1.25 26.21 -19.05
CA GLY A 71 -0.94 24.84 -18.66
C GLY A 71 -2.15 24.07 -18.12
N TYR A 72 -3.16 24.76 -17.59
CA TYR A 72 -4.39 24.10 -17.12
C TYR A 72 -5.25 23.60 -18.29
N GLU A 73 -5.34 24.36 -19.39
CA GLU A 73 -6.04 23.93 -20.59
C GLU A 73 -5.29 22.77 -21.28
N VAL A 74 -3.95 22.84 -21.33
CA VAL A 74 -3.13 21.71 -21.82
C VAL A 74 -3.42 20.45 -21.00
N THR A 75 -3.42 20.56 -19.66
CA THR A 75 -3.74 19.45 -18.76
C THR A 75 -5.13 18.87 -19.02
N ARG A 76 -6.18 19.71 -19.14
CA ARG A 76 -7.55 19.25 -19.44
C ARG A 76 -7.61 18.44 -20.75
N ARG A 77 -6.90 18.88 -21.79
CA ARG A 77 -6.86 18.18 -23.08
C ARG A 77 -6.11 16.86 -22.99
N LEU A 78 -4.97 16.83 -22.28
CA LEU A 78 -4.22 15.59 -22.02
C LEU A 78 -5.06 14.56 -21.25
N ARG A 79 -5.82 14.98 -20.24
CA ARG A 79 -6.67 14.11 -19.41
C ARG A 79 -7.91 13.58 -20.16
N LYS A 80 -8.37 14.30 -21.18
CA LYS A 80 -9.49 13.84 -22.05
C LYS A 80 -9.05 12.81 -23.11
N ASN A 81 -7.76 12.69 -23.39
CA ASN A 81 -7.27 11.78 -24.42
C ASN A 81 -6.82 10.45 -23.80
N PRO A 82 -7.36 9.29 -24.24
CA PRO A 82 -7.02 7.97 -23.68
C PRO A 82 -5.52 7.63 -23.70
N THR A 83 -4.77 8.17 -24.68
CA THR A 83 -3.33 7.90 -24.82
C THR A 83 -2.47 8.65 -23.78
N THR A 84 -2.92 9.81 -23.31
CA THR A 84 -2.15 10.71 -22.44
C THR A 84 -2.81 10.94 -21.08
N GLN A 85 -4.02 10.42 -20.86
CA GLN A 85 -4.78 10.65 -19.61
C GLN A 85 -4.06 10.17 -18.34
N SER A 86 -3.22 9.14 -18.45
CA SER A 86 -2.45 8.56 -17.35
C SER A 86 -1.01 9.07 -17.25
N THR A 87 -0.53 9.86 -18.22
CA THR A 87 0.82 10.44 -18.17
C THR A 87 0.94 11.44 -17.03
N PRO A 88 1.89 11.29 -16.09
CA PRO A 88 2.07 12.23 -15.01
C PRO A 88 2.41 13.63 -15.50
N ILE A 89 1.82 14.63 -14.84
CA ILE A 89 2.03 16.05 -15.14
C ILE A 89 2.58 16.73 -13.89
N LEU A 90 3.80 17.24 -13.98
CA LEU A 90 4.41 18.11 -12.99
C LEU A 90 4.26 19.56 -13.48
N MET A 91 3.45 20.35 -12.79
CA MET A 91 3.42 21.79 -13.04
C MET A 91 4.69 22.43 -12.51
N PHE A 92 5.44 23.10 -13.40
CA PHE A 92 6.70 23.78 -13.08
C PHE A 92 6.58 25.26 -13.42
N THR A 93 6.15 26.08 -12.45
CA THR A 93 5.69 27.44 -12.71
C THR A 93 6.23 28.47 -11.72
N ALA A 94 6.31 29.74 -12.12
CA ALA A 94 6.63 30.86 -11.24
C ALA A 94 5.44 31.28 -10.33
N LYS A 95 4.23 30.71 -10.53
CA LYS A 95 3.03 31.03 -9.76
C LYS A 95 3.02 30.34 -8.40
N THR A 96 2.84 31.11 -7.33
CA THR A 96 2.97 30.64 -5.94
C THR A 96 1.66 30.71 -5.12
N GLN A 97 0.54 31.18 -5.70
CA GLN A 97 -0.71 31.37 -4.94
C GLN A 97 -1.41 30.05 -4.62
N LEU A 98 -1.91 29.91 -3.39
CA LEU A 98 -2.57 28.70 -2.89
C LEU A 98 -3.82 28.32 -3.71
N ASP A 99 -4.59 29.32 -4.17
CA ASP A 99 -5.79 29.10 -4.99
C ASP A 99 -5.49 28.45 -6.35
N ASP A 100 -4.30 28.70 -6.91
CA ASP A 100 -3.86 28.07 -8.14
C ASP A 100 -3.50 26.59 -7.96
N LYS A 101 -3.02 26.19 -6.77
CA LYS A 101 -2.73 24.77 -6.47
C LYS A 101 -4.01 23.95 -6.34
N VAL A 102 -5.05 24.50 -5.71
CA VAL A 102 -6.36 23.83 -5.59
C VAL A 102 -6.97 23.64 -6.97
N THR A 103 -6.98 24.67 -7.81
CA THR A 103 -7.47 24.60 -9.19
C THR A 103 -6.70 23.57 -10.03
N GLY A 104 -5.39 23.47 -9.82
CA GLY A 104 -4.54 22.50 -10.54
C GLY A 104 -4.86 21.05 -10.22
N PHE A 105 -5.09 20.71 -8.96
CA PHE A 105 -5.49 19.36 -8.58
C PHE A 105 -6.88 18.98 -9.10
N GLU A 106 -7.85 19.93 -9.12
CA GLU A 106 -9.17 19.72 -9.73
C GLU A 106 -9.08 19.45 -11.24
N VAL A 107 -8.08 19.99 -11.92
CA VAL A 107 -7.85 19.81 -13.37
C VAL A 107 -7.10 18.49 -13.66
N GLY A 108 -6.54 17.84 -12.64
CA GLY A 108 -5.86 16.54 -12.77
C GLY A 108 -4.34 16.63 -12.91
N VAL A 109 -3.70 17.61 -12.30
CA VAL A 109 -2.23 17.71 -12.14
C VAL A 109 -1.78 16.75 -11.04
N ASP A 110 -0.65 16.08 -11.24
CA ASP A 110 -0.14 15.09 -10.28
C ASP A 110 0.78 15.69 -9.22
N ASP A 111 1.48 16.80 -9.54
CA ASP A 111 2.34 17.50 -8.59
C ASP A 111 2.67 18.93 -9.05
N TYR A 112 3.19 19.75 -8.13
CA TYR A 112 3.51 21.16 -8.33
C TYR A 112 4.91 21.50 -7.85
N LEU A 113 5.67 22.24 -8.65
CA LEU A 113 7.00 22.75 -8.31
C LEU A 113 7.14 24.21 -8.74
N THR A 114 7.62 25.08 -7.86
CA THR A 114 7.75 26.51 -8.13
C THR A 114 9.14 26.88 -8.67
N LYS A 115 9.18 27.78 -9.68
CA LYS A 115 10.41 28.38 -10.18
C LYS A 115 10.80 29.60 -9.32
N PRO A 116 12.11 29.83 -9.02
CA PRO A 116 13.25 28.95 -9.26
C PRO A 116 13.32 27.81 -8.25
N THR A 117 13.81 26.64 -8.67
CA THR A 117 13.96 25.48 -7.79
C THR A 117 15.40 24.94 -7.81
N HIS A 118 15.79 24.26 -6.74
CA HIS A 118 17.09 23.60 -6.70
C HIS A 118 17.08 22.32 -7.58
N PRO A 119 18.15 22.03 -8.34
CA PRO A 119 18.22 20.83 -9.19
C PRO A 119 17.85 19.53 -8.49
N ALA A 120 18.26 19.36 -7.22
CA ALA A 120 17.95 18.18 -6.43
C ALA A 120 16.44 18.05 -6.11
N GLU A 121 15.73 19.16 -5.93
CA GLU A 121 14.29 19.20 -5.68
C GLU A 121 13.51 18.80 -6.94
N LEU A 122 13.82 19.38 -8.09
CA LEU A 122 13.26 18.99 -9.37
C LEU A 122 13.46 17.49 -9.63
N GLN A 123 14.67 16.98 -9.40
CA GLN A 123 15.00 15.57 -9.57
C GLN A 123 14.17 14.67 -8.64
N ALA A 124 13.94 15.07 -7.38
CA ALA A 124 13.14 14.32 -6.44
C ALA A 124 11.68 14.20 -6.90
N HIS A 125 11.06 15.30 -7.37
CA HIS A 125 9.70 15.30 -7.90
C HIS A 125 9.56 14.46 -9.17
N VAL A 126 10.49 14.58 -10.13
CA VAL A 126 10.52 13.79 -11.36
C VAL A 126 10.64 12.29 -11.04
N LYS A 127 11.57 11.89 -10.16
CA LYS A 127 11.71 10.49 -9.74
C LYS A 127 10.47 9.96 -9.04
N ALA A 128 9.83 10.74 -8.17
CA ALA A 128 8.62 10.34 -7.48
C ALA A 128 7.46 10.10 -8.44
N LEU A 129 7.30 10.94 -9.48
CA LEU A 129 6.26 10.79 -10.47
C LEU A 129 6.53 9.63 -11.45
N LEU A 130 7.76 9.46 -11.92
CA LEU A 130 8.15 8.34 -12.78
C LEU A 130 7.99 7.00 -12.05
N GLY A 131 8.30 6.93 -10.75
CA GLY A 131 8.04 5.74 -9.93
C GLY A 131 6.57 5.32 -9.91
N ARG A 132 5.63 6.27 -9.95
CA ARG A 132 4.17 5.99 -10.08
C ARG A 132 3.80 5.41 -11.45
N VAL A 133 4.50 5.80 -12.52
CA VAL A 133 4.25 5.30 -13.89
C VAL A 133 4.69 3.85 -14.04
N VAL A 134 5.85 3.51 -13.48
CA VAL A 134 6.35 2.12 -13.50
C VAL A 134 5.34 1.20 -12.83
N VAL A 135 4.81 1.60 -11.67
CA VAL A 135 3.75 0.85 -10.97
C VAL A 135 2.50 0.69 -11.83
N LYS A 136 2.00 1.76 -12.47
CA LYS A 136 0.84 1.69 -13.36
C LYS A 136 1.08 0.86 -14.62
N ARG A 137 2.27 0.93 -15.24
CA ARG A 137 2.60 0.12 -16.43
C ARG A 137 2.72 -1.36 -16.11
N ASP A 138 3.29 -1.70 -14.97
CA ASP A 138 3.32 -3.09 -14.51
C ASP A 138 1.90 -3.61 -14.23
N ASP A 139 1.01 -2.76 -13.68
CA ASP A 139 -0.40 -3.09 -13.48
C ASP A 139 -1.17 -3.21 -14.81
N GLU A 140 -0.87 -2.38 -15.83
CA GLU A 140 -1.48 -2.48 -17.16
C GLU A 140 -0.92 -3.65 -17.99
N MET A 141 0.36 -4.02 -17.83
CA MET A 141 0.94 -5.25 -18.38
C MET A 141 0.41 -6.50 -17.67
N ALA A 142 0.16 -6.41 -16.36
CA ALA A 142 -0.47 -7.48 -15.57
C ALA A 142 -1.94 -7.70 -15.97
N THR A 143 -2.66 -6.67 -16.43
CA THR A 143 -4.02 -6.80 -16.96
C THR A 143 -4.08 -7.45 -18.35
N GLN A 144 -2.98 -7.55 -19.09
CA GLN A 144 -2.90 -8.29 -20.36
C GLN A 144 -2.39 -9.73 -20.19
N SER A 145 -1.68 -10.03 -19.11
CA SER A 145 -1.45 -11.38 -18.62
C SER A 145 -2.49 -11.64 -17.52
N HIS A 146 -3.23 -12.73 -17.55
CA HIS A 146 -4.10 -13.19 -16.46
C HIS A 146 -3.26 -13.54 -15.20
N GLU A 147 -2.45 -12.59 -14.68
CA GLU A 147 -1.80 -12.75 -13.39
C GLU A 147 -2.86 -12.49 -12.33
N HIS A 148 -3.26 -13.56 -11.64
CA HIS A 148 -4.17 -13.49 -10.52
C HIS A 148 -3.51 -12.68 -9.39
N HIS A 149 -4.03 -11.47 -9.14
CA HIS A 149 -3.71 -10.75 -7.93
C HIS A 149 -4.28 -11.48 -6.71
N GLY A 150 -3.42 -11.73 -5.73
CA GLY A 150 -3.84 -12.38 -4.50
C GLY A 150 -4.83 -11.53 -3.72
N HIS A 151 -5.62 -12.19 -2.89
CA HIS A 151 -6.62 -11.58 -2.02
C HIS A 151 -5.94 -10.94 -0.80
N VAL A 152 -6.02 -9.62 -0.67
CA VAL A 152 -5.37 -8.83 0.37
C VAL A 152 -6.32 -8.59 1.54
N ILE A 153 -5.88 -8.93 2.75
CA ILE A 153 -6.64 -8.82 4.00
C ILE A 153 -5.91 -7.88 4.95
N GLY A 154 -6.47 -6.72 5.25
CA GLY A 154 -5.94 -5.78 6.23
C GLY A 154 -6.54 -6.02 7.61
N ILE A 155 -5.73 -6.14 8.67
CA ILE A 155 -6.19 -6.34 10.04
C ILE A 155 -5.71 -5.20 10.92
N LEU A 156 -6.63 -4.54 11.63
CA LEU A 156 -6.34 -3.36 12.43
C LEU A 156 -7.24 -3.25 13.66
N SER A 157 -6.91 -2.33 14.56
CA SER A 157 -7.73 -1.99 15.71
C SER A 157 -7.59 -0.51 16.08
N VAL A 158 -8.45 0.00 16.95
CA VAL A 158 -8.38 1.41 17.39
C VAL A 158 -7.20 1.70 18.32
N ARG A 159 -6.69 0.70 19.04
CA ARG A 159 -5.60 0.84 20.01
C ARG A 159 -4.79 -0.44 20.17
N GLY A 160 -3.59 -0.30 20.74
CA GLY A 160 -2.72 -1.43 21.04
C GLY A 160 -3.30 -2.40 22.06
N GLY A 161 -2.80 -3.64 22.03
CA GLY A 161 -3.15 -4.68 22.98
C GLY A 161 -4.48 -5.40 22.70
N LEU A 162 -5.19 -5.11 21.61
CA LEU A 162 -6.43 -5.80 21.24
C LEU A 162 -6.20 -7.14 20.52
N GLY A 163 -4.94 -7.48 20.19
CA GLY A 163 -4.57 -8.77 19.62
C GLY A 163 -4.55 -8.80 18.09
N VAL A 164 -4.28 -7.67 17.43
CA VAL A 164 -4.19 -7.57 15.96
C VAL A 164 -3.20 -8.59 15.40
N SER A 165 -1.95 -8.62 15.89
CA SER A 165 -0.90 -9.55 15.44
C SER A 165 -1.28 -11.02 15.67
N SER A 166 -1.94 -11.31 16.82
CA SER A 166 -2.44 -12.65 17.10
C SER A 166 -3.56 -13.06 16.13
N VAL A 167 -4.47 -12.13 15.80
CA VAL A 167 -5.54 -12.39 14.81
C VAL A 167 -4.91 -12.57 13.43
N ALA A 168 -3.97 -11.71 13.03
CA ALA A 168 -3.30 -11.79 11.74
C ALA A 168 -2.60 -13.14 11.56
N THR A 169 -1.80 -13.57 12.55
CA THR A 169 -1.10 -14.85 12.53
C THR A 169 -2.06 -16.04 12.41
N ASN A 170 -3.15 -16.05 13.20
CA ASN A 170 -4.08 -17.17 13.20
C ASN A 170 -4.98 -17.18 11.95
N VAL A 171 -5.37 -16.02 11.41
CA VAL A 171 -6.10 -15.93 10.13
C VAL A 171 -5.23 -16.44 9.00
N ALA A 172 -3.97 -16.01 8.90
CA ALA A 172 -3.03 -16.48 7.89
C ALA A 172 -2.83 -18.02 7.97
N ALA A 173 -2.61 -18.55 9.18
CA ALA A 173 -2.46 -19.98 9.40
C ALA A 173 -3.74 -20.77 9.09
N SER A 174 -4.91 -20.19 9.37
CA SER A 174 -6.22 -20.79 9.04
C SER A 174 -6.44 -20.84 7.53
N LEU A 175 -6.12 -19.77 6.80
CA LEU A 175 -6.19 -19.71 5.34
C LEU A 175 -5.28 -20.78 4.71
N PHE A 176 -4.02 -20.88 5.18
CA PHE A 176 -3.10 -21.93 4.73
C PHE A 176 -3.66 -23.33 5.00
N SER A 177 -4.17 -23.58 6.23
CA SER A 177 -4.73 -24.88 6.61
C SER A 177 -5.93 -25.29 5.74
N ARG A 178 -6.78 -24.33 5.36
CA ARG A 178 -7.99 -24.57 4.55
C ARG A 178 -7.70 -24.75 3.07
N THR A 179 -6.73 -24.02 2.53
CA THR A 179 -6.53 -23.92 1.07
C THR A 179 -5.28 -24.62 0.57
N GLN A 180 -4.31 -24.87 1.43
CA GLN A 180 -2.96 -25.36 1.09
C GLN A 180 -2.28 -24.48 0.01
N SER A 181 -2.70 -23.23 -0.09
CA SER A 181 -2.18 -22.25 -1.04
C SER A 181 -1.16 -21.35 -0.37
N ASP A 182 -0.35 -20.67 -1.17
CA ASP A 182 0.60 -19.67 -0.68
C ASP A 182 -0.11 -18.56 0.09
N VAL A 183 0.32 -18.32 1.34
CA VAL A 183 -0.14 -17.23 2.21
C VAL A 183 1.08 -16.46 2.69
N ILE A 184 1.06 -15.15 2.48
CA ILE A 184 2.05 -14.24 3.04
C ILE A 184 1.43 -13.52 4.23
N LEU A 185 2.08 -13.61 5.39
CA LEU A 185 1.78 -12.80 6.57
C LEU A 185 2.80 -11.66 6.66
N THR A 186 2.31 -10.44 6.66
CA THR A 186 3.17 -9.25 6.71
C THR A 186 2.81 -8.38 7.90
N GLU A 187 3.83 -7.98 8.66
CA GLU A 187 3.72 -7.10 9.82
C GLU A 187 4.15 -5.69 9.41
N LEU A 188 3.18 -4.77 9.14
CA LEU A 188 3.45 -3.44 8.57
C LEU A 188 3.66 -2.35 9.64
N ILE A 189 4.22 -2.73 10.79
CA ILE A 189 4.42 -1.87 11.97
C ILE A 189 5.91 -1.81 12.38
N PRO A 190 6.79 -1.20 11.56
CA PRO A 190 8.23 -1.16 11.86
C PRO A 190 8.49 -0.56 13.23
N GLY A 191 9.42 -1.19 13.95
CA GLY A 191 9.76 -0.80 15.33
C GLY A 191 8.81 -1.33 16.41
N GLN A 192 7.80 -2.11 16.04
CA GLN A 192 6.84 -2.72 16.96
C GLN A 192 6.58 -4.20 16.61
N GLY A 193 7.45 -4.82 15.82
CA GLY A 193 7.31 -6.20 15.40
C GLY A 193 7.32 -7.19 16.57
N THR A 194 6.38 -8.11 16.60
CA THR A 194 6.25 -9.15 17.63
C THR A 194 6.05 -10.55 17.06
N ILE A 195 5.54 -10.65 15.83
CA ILE A 195 5.27 -11.95 15.17
C ILE A 195 6.56 -12.75 15.00
N GLY A 196 7.69 -12.09 14.74
CA GLY A 196 8.99 -12.75 14.64
C GLY A 196 9.40 -13.46 15.92
N MET A 197 9.16 -12.84 17.08
CA MET A 197 9.46 -13.45 18.38
C MET A 197 8.58 -14.69 18.64
N ASP A 198 7.27 -14.58 18.38
CA ASP A 198 6.32 -15.66 18.59
C ASP A 198 6.58 -16.85 17.66
N LEU A 199 7.02 -16.60 16.42
CA LEU A 199 7.30 -17.64 15.41
C LEU A 199 8.77 -18.04 15.33
N GLY A 200 9.63 -17.54 16.22
CA GLY A 200 11.04 -17.95 16.28
C GLY A 200 11.90 -17.48 15.09
N VAL A 201 11.54 -16.37 14.48
CA VAL A 201 12.33 -15.72 13.43
C VAL A 201 13.25 -14.67 14.07
N PRO A 202 14.55 -14.90 14.16
CA PRO A 202 15.45 -13.98 14.85
C PRO A 202 15.68 -12.71 14.02
N SER A 203 15.60 -11.56 14.68
CA SER A 203 15.98 -10.24 14.14
C SER A 203 15.46 -9.95 12.72
N PRO A 204 14.13 -9.99 12.50
CA PRO A 204 13.57 -9.76 11.19
C PRO A 204 13.86 -8.32 10.72
N LYS A 205 14.32 -8.16 9.47
CA LYS A 205 14.67 -6.87 8.87
C LYS A 205 14.05 -6.64 7.49
N GLY A 206 13.42 -7.65 6.92
CA GLY A 206 12.96 -7.63 5.53
C GLY A 206 12.05 -6.43 5.20
N LEU A 207 11.07 -6.13 6.05
CA LEU A 207 10.21 -4.96 5.85
C LEU A 207 11.02 -3.65 5.89
N ASN A 208 11.90 -3.48 6.88
CA ASN A 208 12.67 -2.26 7.05
C ASN A 208 13.61 -1.98 5.87
N GLU A 209 14.24 -3.03 5.33
CA GLU A 209 15.11 -2.93 4.15
C GLU A 209 14.34 -2.48 2.90
N ILE A 210 13.09 -2.94 2.75
CA ILE A 210 12.21 -2.51 1.66
C ILE A 210 11.77 -1.06 1.86
N LEU A 211 11.26 -0.71 3.05
CA LEU A 211 10.73 0.62 3.33
C LEU A 211 11.79 1.73 3.32
N SER A 212 13.05 1.39 3.60
CA SER A 212 14.17 2.34 3.56
C SER A 212 14.67 2.61 2.13
N GLY A 213 14.29 1.80 1.16
CA GLY A 213 14.67 1.95 -0.24
C GLY A 213 13.88 3.05 -0.96
N SER A 214 14.34 3.41 -2.16
CA SER A 214 13.56 4.25 -3.09
C SER A 214 12.40 3.45 -3.70
N LEU A 215 11.35 4.13 -4.17
CA LEU A 215 10.18 3.48 -4.80
C LEU A 215 10.56 2.54 -5.95
N VAL A 216 11.53 2.94 -6.76
CA VAL A 216 12.01 2.15 -7.92
C VAL A 216 12.72 0.85 -7.49
N GLU A 217 13.32 0.84 -6.29
CA GLU A 217 14.00 -0.35 -5.78
C GLU A 217 13.05 -1.39 -5.19
N ILE A 218 11.76 -1.06 -4.97
CA ILE A 218 10.77 -2.00 -4.46
C ILE A 218 10.24 -2.85 -5.61
N THR A 219 11.09 -3.72 -6.15
CA THR A 219 10.73 -4.66 -7.21
C THR A 219 10.13 -5.94 -6.64
N LYS A 220 9.43 -6.72 -7.48
CA LYS A 220 8.86 -8.03 -7.11
C LYS A 220 9.95 -8.97 -6.55
N GLU A 221 11.11 -8.99 -7.21
CA GLU A 221 12.26 -9.83 -6.83
C GLU A 221 12.83 -9.43 -5.47
N LYS A 222 12.96 -8.11 -5.22
CA LYS A 222 13.44 -7.61 -3.92
C LYS A 222 12.47 -7.95 -2.80
N VAL A 223 11.17 -7.77 -3.01
CA VAL A 223 10.14 -8.16 -2.04
C VAL A 223 10.16 -9.66 -1.80
N GLN A 224 10.25 -10.47 -2.86
CA GLN A 224 10.33 -11.93 -2.76
C GLN A 224 11.57 -12.39 -1.99
N SER A 225 12.73 -11.76 -2.20
CA SER A 225 13.97 -12.09 -1.48
C SER A 225 13.96 -11.75 0.01
N ALA A 226 13.11 -10.79 0.42
CA ALA A 226 12.95 -10.39 1.82
C ALA A 226 11.94 -11.28 2.58
N ILE A 227 11.18 -12.11 1.88
CA ILE A 227 10.22 -13.04 2.48
C ILE A 227 10.93 -14.27 3.03
N VAL A 228 10.62 -14.62 4.27
CA VAL A 228 11.16 -15.81 4.96
C VAL A 228 10.11 -16.92 4.96
N SER A 229 10.47 -18.13 4.55
CA SER A 229 9.61 -19.30 4.69
C SER A 229 9.68 -19.84 6.12
N HIS A 230 8.52 -20.06 6.73
CA HIS A 230 8.39 -20.59 8.08
C HIS A 230 7.97 -22.07 8.09
N GLY A 231 8.35 -22.82 9.13
CA GLY A 231 8.03 -24.26 9.26
C GLY A 231 6.53 -24.58 9.29
N SER A 232 5.67 -23.61 9.57
CA SER A 232 4.21 -23.74 9.48
C SER A 232 3.65 -23.74 8.06
N GLY A 233 4.48 -23.50 7.04
CA GLY A 233 4.07 -23.31 5.64
C GLY A 233 3.73 -21.85 5.29
N LEU A 234 3.71 -20.94 6.26
CA LEU A 234 3.53 -19.52 6.00
C LEU A 234 4.80 -18.89 5.41
N LYS A 235 4.61 -17.90 4.55
CA LYS A 235 5.63 -16.97 4.09
C LYS A 235 5.52 -15.70 4.90
N LEU A 236 6.62 -15.17 5.43
CA LEU A 236 6.63 -14.08 6.40
C LEU A 236 7.45 -12.90 5.88
N LEU A 237 6.87 -11.71 5.90
CA LEU A 237 7.59 -10.44 5.75
C LEU A 237 7.37 -9.62 7.02
N LEU A 238 8.38 -9.58 7.88
CA LEU A 238 8.25 -9.13 9.25
C LEU A 238 8.94 -7.79 9.49
N ALA A 239 8.37 -7.04 10.42
CA ALA A 239 8.90 -5.77 10.91
C ALA A 239 10.03 -5.98 11.93
N SER A 240 10.92 -4.99 12.02
CA SER A 240 11.89 -4.89 13.11
C SER A 240 11.20 -4.61 14.45
N GLU A 241 11.75 -5.17 15.52
CA GLU A 241 11.39 -4.89 16.91
C GLU A 241 12.06 -3.62 17.47
N ASN A 242 13.00 -3.02 16.73
CA ASN A 242 13.74 -1.85 17.19
C ASN A 242 12.87 -0.58 17.16
N PRO A 243 12.52 0.02 18.32
CA PRO A 243 11.61 1.17 18.38
C PRO A 243 12.06 2.40 17.58
N ARG A 244 13.34 2.49 17.24
CA ARG A 244 13.87 3.59 16.42
C ARG A 244 13.32 3.55 14.99
N ASP A 245 12.92 2.37 14.49
CA ASP A 245 12.50 2.18 13.11
C ASP A 245 11.06 2.65 12.84
N VAL A 246 10.35 3.12 13.86
CA VAL A 246 9.00 3.69 13.72
C VAL A 246 8.93 4.85 12.72
N TYR A 247 10.05 5.56 12.47
CA TYR A 247 10.11 6.64 11.47
C TYR A 247 9.75 6.16 10.05
N LEU A 248 9.93 4.87 9.76
CA LEU A 248 9.59 4.28 8.47
C LEU A 248 8.08 4.30 8.16
N THR A 249 7.23 4.49 9.18
CA THR A 249 5.78 4.70 8.99
C THR A 249 5.46 5.93 8.15
N GLY A 250 6.41 6.88 8.05
CA GLY A 250 6.32 8.05 7.18
C GLY A 250 6.54 7.78 5.69
N GLN A 251 7.02 6.59 5.32
CA GLN A 251 7.28 6.20 3.91
C GLN A 251 5.99 5.73 3.20
N VAL A 252 4.95 6.55 3.22
CA VAL A 252 3.57 6.19 2.84
C VAL A 252 3.49 5.54 1.45
N ASN A 253 4.19 6.09 0.45
CA ASN A 253 4.16 5.57 -0.92
C ASN A 253 4.86 4.21 -1.05
N ASN A 254 5.89 3.94 -0.22
CA ASN A 254 6.59 2.66 -0.22
C ASN A 254 5.67 1.52 0.23
N TYR A 255 4.75 1.78 1.16
CA TYR A 255 3.74 0.80 1.59
C TYR A 255 2.78 0.43 0.46
N GLU A 256 2.30 1.42 -0.31
CA GLU A 256 1.42 1.18 -1.45
C GLU A 256 2.08 0.27 -2.48
N VAL A 257 3.32 0.61 -2.89
CA VAL A 257 4.08 -0.21 -3.83
C VAL A 257 4.34 -1.61 -3.27
N LEU A 258 4.73 -1.71 -2.00
CA LEU A 258 4.96 -2.99 -1.35
C LEU A 258 3.72 -3.90 -1.39
N VAL A 259 2.53 -3.38 -1.01
CA VAL A 259 1.29 -4.18 -1.00
C VAL A 259 0.93 -4.66 -2.40
N ASN A 260 1.10 -3.81 -3.43
CA ASN A 260 0.89 -4.20 -4.82
C ASN A 260 1.86 -5.32 -5.25
N ARG A 261 3.16 -5.25 -4.86
CA ARG A 261 4.12 -6.33 -5.17
C ARG A 261 3.79 -7.63 -4.42
N LEU A 262 3.37 -7.53 -3.16
CA LEU A 262 2.96 -8.71 -2.38
C LEU A 262 1.75 -9.42 -3.01
N SER A 263 0.78 -8.68 -3.54
CA SER A 263 -0.41 -9.26 -4.19
C SER A 263 -0.07 -10.15 -5.40
N MET A 264 1.10 -9.94 -6.03
CA MET A 264 1.61 -10.76 -7.14
C MET A 264 2.34 -12.04 -6.70
N LEU A 265 2.56 -12.24 -5.39
CA LEU A 265 3.46 -13.29 -4.86
C LEU A 265 2.76 -14.45 -4.17
N ALA A 266 1.49 -14.29 -3.80
CA ALA A 266 0.72 -15.32 -3.10
C ALA A 266 -0.77 -15.17 -3.37
N ARG A 267 -1.53 -16.25 -3.13
CA ARG A 267 -3.00 -16.23 -3.22
C ARG A 267 -3.64 -15.37 -2.13
N PHE A 268 -3.10 -15.41 -0.90
CA PHE A 268 -3.60 -14.60 0.21
C PHE A 268 -2.47 -13.79 0.83
N ILE A 269 -2.73 -12.51 1.07
CA ILE A 269 -1.82 -11.59 1.74
C ILE A 269 -2.51 -11.04 2.98
N VAL A 270 -2.03 -11.41 4.16
CA VAL A 270 -2.54 -10.95 5.44
C VAL A 270 -1.62 -9.88 5.99
N LEU A 271 -2.17 -8.67 6.15
CA LEU A 271 -1.46 -7.49 6.61
C LEU A 271 -1.83 -7.16 8.06
N ASP A 272 -0.86 -7.26 8.97
CA ASP A 272 -0.96 -6.64 10.29
C ASP A 272 -0.70 -5.14 10.15
N LEU A 273 -1.76 -4.33 10.20
CA LEU A 273 -1.73 -2.88 10.04
C LEU A 273 -1.56 -2.15 11.39
N GLY A 274 -1.53 -2.90 12.50
CA GLY A 274 -1.40 -2.33 13.84
C GLY A 274 -2.63 -1.56 14.29
N THR A 275 -2.46 -0.30 14.68
CA THR A 275 -3.49 0.46 15.38
C THR A 275 -3.76 1.82 14.76
N GLY A 276 -5.04 2.24 14.79
CA GLY A 276 -5.48 3.53 14.29
C GLY A 276 -5.47 3.63 12.77
N LEU A 277 -5.54 4.85 12.27
CA LEU A 277 -5.54 5.18 10.84
C LEU A 277 -4.39 6.15 10.49
N PRO A 278 -3.11 5.81 10.74
CA PRO A 278 -2.00 6.62 10.23
C PRO A 278 -2.03 6.67 8.70
N LEU A 279 -1.34 7.66 8.10
CA LEU A 279 -1.40 7.94 6.67
C LEU A 279 -1.12 6.71 5.79
N PHE A 280 -0.15 5.86 6.17
CA PHE A 280 0.14 4.66 5.40
C PHE A 280 -1.03 3.65 5.44
N VAL A 281 -1.73 3.51 6.59
CA VAL A 281 -2.91 2.64 6.70
C VAL A 281 -4.05 3.18 5.82
N GLN A 282 -4.32 4.50 5.86
CA GLN A 282 -5.32 5.13 4.99
C GLN A 282 -5.04 4.87 3.51
N LYS A 283 -3.74 4.85 3.12
CA LYS A 283 -3.31 4.58 1.75
C LYS A 283 -3.47 3.11 1.33
N ILE A 284 -3.28 2.16 2.27
CA ILE A 284 -3.33 0.72 1.99
C ILE A 284 -4.76 0.17 2.08
N LEU A 285 -5.61 0.69 2.96
CA LEU A 285 -6.95 0.16 3.17
C LEU A 285 -7.79 0.03 1.87
N PRO A 286 -7.74 0.96 0.90
CA PRO A 286 -8.42 0.78 -0.38
C PRO A 286 -7.90 -0.41 -1.21
N LEU A 287 -6.63 -0.82 -1.02
CA LEU A 287 -6.03 -1.95 -1.71
C LEU A 287 -6.44 -3.31 -1.11
N CYS A 288 -6.98 -3.32 0.10
CA CYS A 288 -7.44 -4.54 0.74
C CYS A 288 -8.77 -5.00 0.15
N ASN A 289 -8.92 -6.31 -0.03
CA ASN A 289 -10.18 -6.95 -0.42
C ASN A 289 -11.11 -7.11 0.78
N ASP A 290 -10.55 -7.57 1.90
CA ASP A 290 -11.21 -7.64 3.20
C ASP A 290 -10.48 -6.81 4.24
N ARG A 291 -11.23 -6.24 5.21
CA ARG A 291 -10.70 -5.46 6.33
C ARG A 291 -11.27 -6.01 7.61
N ILE A 292 -10.39 -6.50 8.48
CA ILE A 292 -10.78 -7.06 9.78
C ILE A 292 -10.49 -6.03 10.86
N ILE A 293 -11.54 -5.61 11.58
CA ILE A 293 -11.43 -4.70 12.71
C ILE A 293 -11.55 -5.51 13.99
N VAL A 294 -10.48 -5.52 14.78
CA VAL A 294 -10.44 -6.21 16.07
C VAL A 294 -10.93 -5.29 17.17
N VAL A 295 -11.97 -5.70 17.89
CA VAL A 295 -12.59 -4.96 18.99
C VAL A 295 -12.67 -5.81 20.24
N GLU A 296 -12.72 -5.20 21.43
CA GLU A 296 -13.09 -5.84 22.69
C GLU A 296 -14.37 -5.25 23.26
N GLY A 297 -15.05 -5.98 24.13
CA GLY A 297 -16.33 -5.60 24.75
C GLY A 297 -16.23 -4.52 25.83
N ALA A 298 -15.39 -3.48 25.64
CA ALA A 298 -15.25 -2.33 26.55
C ALA A 298 -15.88 -1.09 25.90
N LEU A 299 -16.66 -0.31 26.66
CA LEU A 299 -17.42 0.84 26.15
C LEU A 299 -16.57 1.85 25.36
N ASN A 300 -15.40 2.23 25.90
CA ASN A 300 -14.48 3.16 25.24
C ASN A 300 -13.95 2.59 23.92
N THR A 301 -13.59 1.31 23.87
CA THR A 301 -13.10 0.65 22.67
C THR A 301 -14.18 0.56 21.61
N ILE A 302 -15.42 0.21 22.01
CA ILE A 302 -16.58 0.17 21.11
C ILE A 302 -16.83 1.54 20.48
N SER A 303 -16.88 2.60 21.30
CA SER A 303 -17.13 3.97 20.82
C SER A 303 -16.04 4.43 19.84
N GLN A 304 -14.75 4.17 20.15
CA GLN A 304 -13.64 4.50 19.26
C GLN A 304 -13.68 3.65 17.98
N THR A 305 -14.05 2.35 18.07
CA THR A 305 -14.16 1.48 16.90
C THR A 305 -15.28 1.96 15.97
N LYS A 306 -16.41 2.40 16.51
CA LYS A 306 -17.50 3.00 15.69
C LYS A 306 -16.98 4.21 14.92
N LEU A 307 -16.32 5.16 15.59
CA LEU A 307 -15.71 6.32 14.93
C LEU A 307 -14.71 5.90 13.83
N MET A 308 -13.88 4.90 14.10
CA MET A 308 -12.92 4.40 13.12
C MET A 308 -13.62 3.76 11.90
N ILE A 309 -14.71 3.02 12.10
CA ILE A 309 -15.54 2.48 11.00
C ILE A 309 -16.10 3.61 10.15
N ASP A 310 -16.64 4.66 10.78
CA ASP A 310 -17.21 5.80 10.08
C ASP A 310 -16.13 6.54 9.27
N GLU A 311 -14.91 6.74 9.82
CA GLU A 311 -13.78 7.32 9.09
C GLU A 311 -13.32 6.43 7.91
N ILE A 312 -13.30 5.10 8.06
CA ILE A 312 -12.98 4.18 6.96
C ILE A 312 -14.02 4.29 5.84
N VAL A 313 -15.30 4.43 6.18
CA VAL A 313 -16.37 4.66 5.20
C VAL A 313 -16.20 6.02 4.50
N ASN A 314 -15.78 7.06 5.23
CA ASN A 314 -15.48 8.39 4.66
C ASN A 314 -14.31 8.34 3.65
N LEU A 315 -13.39 7.36 3.77
CA LEU A 315 -12.36 7.11 2.77
C LEU A 315 -12.90 6.43 1.49
N GLY A 316 -14.21 6.23 1.36
CA GLY A 316 -14.85 5.61 0.20
C GLY A 316 -14.88 4.08 0.25
N ILE A 317 -14.59 3.47 1.39
CA ILE A 317 -14.61 2.01 1.57
C ILE A 317 -16.02 1.56 1.96
N ASP A 318 -16.54 0.55 1.24
CA ASP A 318 -17.85 -0.01 1.53
C ASP A 318 -17.90 -0.63 2.95
N ARG A 319 -18.87 -0.20 3.74
CA ARG A 319 -19.12 -0.70 5.09
C ARG A 319 -19.30 -2.23 5.13
N LEU A 320 -19.87 -2.83 4.08
CA LEU A 320 -20.07 -4.28 3.96
C LEU A 320 -18.77 -5.07 3.78
N SER A 321 -17.70 -4.42 3.34
CA SER A 321 -16.36 -5.03 3.23
C SER A 321 -15.59 -5.07 4.55
N LEU A 322 -16.16 -4.57 5.63
CA LEU A 322 -15.57 -4.56 6.97
C LEU A 322 -16.05 -5.77 7.77
N LEU A 323 -15.13 -6.58 8.25
CA LEU A 323 -15.38 -7.72 9.14
C LEU A 323 -14.99 -7.34 10.56
N VAL A 324 -15.96 -7.28 11.49
CA VAL A 324 -15.65 -7.00 12.89
C VAL A 324 -15.48 -8.31 13.66
N VAL A 325 -14.33 -8.45 14.33
CA VAL A 325 -13.98 -9.58 15.19
C VAL A 325 -13.95 -9.12 16.63
N LEU A 326 -14.86 -9.64 17.46
CA LEU A 326 -14.89 -9.38 18.90
C LEU A 326 -13.89 -10.31 19.59
N ASN A 327 -12.79 -9.76 20.10
CA ASN A 327 -11.76 -10.53 20.78
C ASN A 327 -11.93 -10.45 22.31
N ASN A 328 -12.46 -11.51 22.90
CA ASN A 328 -12.58 -11.67 24.34
C ASN A 328 -11.28 -12.29 24.88
N ARG A 329 -10.41 -11.46 25.49
CA ARG A 329 -9.10 -11.91 26.00
C ARG A 329 -9.14 -12.50 27.40
N VAL A 330 -10.16 -12.15 28.17
CA VAL A 330 -10.33 -12.57 29.56
C VAL A 330 -11.77 -13.09 29.76
N ARG A 331 -11.94 -14.13 30.54
CA ARG A 331 -13.27 -14.56 30.99
C ARG A 331 -13.72 -13.64 32.11
N SER A 332 -14.86 -12.98 31.95
CA SER A 332 -15.46 -12.11 32.96
C SER A 332 -16.96 -12.10 32.80
N GLU A 333 -17.68 -12.22 33.90
CA GLU A 333 -19.14 -12.08 33.94
C GLU A 333 -19.59 -10.64 33.62
N ALA A 334 -18.70 -9.67 33.78
CA ALA A 334 -18.95 -8.28 33.45
C ALA A 334 -18.72 -7.95 31.98
N GLN A 335 -18.40 -8.94 31.13
CA GLN A 335 -18.26 -8.72 29.70
C GLN A 335 -19.59 -8.38 29.06
N MET A 336 -19.56 -7.36 28.17
CA MET A 336 -20.72 -7.02 27.37
C MET A 336 -21.08 -8.16 26.42
N ALA A 337 -22.35 -8.50 26.34
CA ALA A 337 -22.83 -9.51 25.39
C ALA A 337 -22.53 -9.06 23.94
N TRP A 338 -22.20 -10.02 23.06
CA TRP A 338 -21.89 -9.74 21.67
C TRP A 338 -23.01 -8.98 20.94
N THR A 339 -24.28 -9.25 21.29
CA THR A 339 -25.46 -8.56 20.77
C THR A 339 -25.48 -7.08 21.14
N GLU A 340 -25.10 -6.75 22.37
CA GLU A 340 -25.01 -5.38 22.86
C GLU A 340 -23.83 -4.64 22.19
N VAL A 341 -22.68 -5.33 22.01
CA VAL A 341 -21.53 -4.77 21.25
C VAL A 341 -21.95 -4.46 19.82
N GLN A 342 -22.62 -5.38 19.14
CA GLN A 342 -23.10 -5.20 17.78
C GLN A 342 -24.09 -4.02 17.68
N GLN A 343 -25.03 -3.89 18.62
CA GLN A 343 -25.97 -2.77 18.66
C GLN A 343 -25.25 -1.43 18.84
N LYS A 344 -24.24 -1.35 19.72
CA LYS A 344 -23.49 -0.12 19.98
C LYS A 344 -22.56 0.26 18.83
N LEU A 345 -22.00 -0.72 18.12
CA LEU A 345 -21.16 -0.50 16.93
C LEU A 345 -21.99 -0.13 15.69
N GLU A 346 -23.30 -0.46 15.70
CA GLU A 346 -24.15 -0.39 14.50
C GLU A 346 -23.55 -1.15 13.32
N HIS A 347 -22.88 -2.27 13.64
CA HIS A 347 -22.18 -3.12 12.67
C HIS A 347 -22.24 -4.59 13.11
N SER A 348 -22.37 -5.50 12.15
CA SER A 348 -22.41 -6.95 12.44
C SER A 348 -21.05 -7.45 12.94
N ILE A 349 -21.07 -8.41 13.88
CA ILE A 349 -19.87 -9.10 14.35
C ILE A 349 -19.75 -10.41 13.58
N ALA A 350 -18.66 -10.56 12.83
CA ALA A 350 -18.36 -11.74 12.03
C ALA A 350 -18.09 -12.97 12.90
N THR A 351 -17.35 -12.79 13.99
CA THR A 351 -17.09 -13.83 14.98
C THR A 351 -16.68 -13.25 16.33
N THR A 352 -16.85 -14.05 17.39
CA THR A 352 -16.34 -13.75 18.72
C THR A 352 -15.26 -14.76 19.07
N LEU A 353 -14.06 -14.28 19.37
CA LEU A 353 -12.94 -15.12 19.82
C LEU A 353 -13.03 -15.32 21.34
N THR A 354 -12.96 -16.57 21.77
CA THR A 354 -12.96 -16.93 23.20
C THR A 354 -11.55 -16.94 23.76
N PRO A 355 -11.34 -16.61 25.06
CA PRO A 355 -10.03 -16.65 25.68
C PRO A 355 -9.41 -18.05 25.67
N ALA A 356 -8.16 -18.16 25.20
CA ALA A 356 -7.39 -19.42 25.19
C ALA A 356 -5.92 -19.18 25.56
N PRO A 357 -5.61 -18.59 26.74
CA PRO A 357 -4.25 -18.15 27.07
C PRO A 357 -3.23 -19.30 27.05
N GLU A 358 -3.58 -20.49 27.52
CA GLU A 358 -2.67 -21.65 27.54
C GLU A 358 -2.29 -22.09 26.12
N MET A 359 -3.22 -21.99 25.15
CA MET A 359 -2.96 -22.29 23.74
C MET A 359 -1.93 -21.31 23.17
N PHE A 360 -2.08 -20.01 23.42
CA PHE A 360 -1.16 -18.99 22.93
C PHE A 360 0.23 -19.10 23.56
N VAL A 361 0.33 -19.35 24.88
CA VAL A 361 1.62 -19.57 25.58
C VAL A 361 2.31 -20.82 25.04
N THR A 362 1.59 -21.92 24.83
CA THR A 362 2.15 -23.15 24.27
C THR A 362 2.63 -22.93 22.84
N ALA A 363 1.85 -22.25 22.03
CA ALA A 363 2.17 -21.94 20.64
C ALA A 363 3.45 -21.09 20.51
N ALA A 364 3.58 -20.04 21.33
CA ALA A 364 4.78 -19.20 21.35
C ALA A 364 6.04 -20.01 21.73
N ARG A 365 5.94 -20.93 22.71
CA ARG A 365 7.07 -21.81 23.07
C ARG A 365 7.44 -22.79 21.95
N MET A 366 6.48 -23.18 21.14
CA MET A 366 6.68 -24.10 20.00
C MET A 366 7.02 -23.34 18.70
N HIS A 367 7.06 -22.02 18.73
CA HIS A 367 7.21 -21.17 17.55
C HIS A 367 6.27 -21.55 16.40
N THR A 368 5.01 -21.82 16.75
CA THR A 368 4.00 -22.34 15.81
C THR A 368 2.69 -21.56 16.00
N PRO A 369 1.96 -21.19 14.93
CA PRO A 369 0.67 -20.50 15.07
C PRO A 369 -0.29 -21.27 15.97
N PRO A 370 -0.98 -20.60 16.94
CA PRO A 370 -1.89 -21.23 17.89
C PRO A 370 -2.92 -22.18 17.28
N VAL A 371 -3.54 -21.78 16.16
CA VAL A 371 -4.55 -22.57 15.45
C VAL A 371 -4.00 -23.92 14.94
N MET A 372 -2.70 -24.02 14.69
CA MET A 372 -2.05 -25.26 14.26
C MET A 372 -1.64 -26.16 15.42
N VAL A 373 -1.36 -25.57 16.61
CA VAL A 373 -0.98 -26.31 17.81
C VAL A 373 -2.20 -27.05 18.40
N GLN A 374 -3.36 -26.40 18.44
CA GLN A 374 -4.60 -26.95 18.97
C GLN A 374 -5.76 -26.73 17.99
N PRO A 375 -5.82 -27.44 16.86
CA PRO A 375 -6.80 -27.18 15.81
C PRO A 375 -8.24 -27.44 16.24
N THR A 376 -8.47 -28.31 17.23
CA THR A 376 -9.82 -28.64 17.76
C THR A 376 -10.30 -27.69 18.86
N ASN A 377 -9.44 -26.77 19.33
CA ASN A 377 -9.82 -25.77 20.32
C ASN A 377 -10.91 -24.84 19.77
N VAL A 378 -11.86 -24.42 20.62
CA VAL A 378 -12.97 -23.54 20.23
C VAL A 378 -12.46 -22.26 19.56
N THR A 379 -11.42 -21.64 20.12
CA THR A 379 -10.82 -20.42 19.56
C THR A 379 -10.20 -20.68 18.18
N SER A 380 -9.59 -21.85 17.98
CA SER A 380 -9.07 -22.26 16.66
C SER A 380 -10.19 -22.41 15.63
N GLN A 381 -11.32 -23.01 16.01
CA GLN A 381 -12.48 -23.13 15.14
C GLN A 381 -13.09 -21.77 14.78
N GLN A 382 -13.02 -20.79 15.70
CA GLN A 382 -13.45 -19.43 15.43
C GLN A 382 -12.54 -18.71 14.42
N PHE A 383 -11.22 -18.93 14.47
CA PHE A 383 -10.30 -18.43 13.43
C PHE A 383 -10.54 -19.10 12.07
N LEU A 384 -10.77 -20.41 12.06
CA LEU A 384 -11.12 -21.15 10.84
C LEU A 384 -12.41 -20.59 10.20
N LYS A 385 -13.39 -20.21 11.00
CA LYS A 385 -14.62 -19.56 10.51
C LYS A 385 -14.32 -18.22 9.83
N VAL A 386 -13.41 -17.41 10.37
CA VAL A 386 -12.98 -16.15 9.71
C VAL A 386 -12.31 -16.46 8.36
N ALA A 387 -11.45 -17.47 8.30
CA ALA A 387 -10.83 -17.88 7.05
C ALA A 387 -11.85 -18.38 6.02
N ASP A 388 -12.86 -19.13 6.44
CA ASP A 388 -13.95 -19.61 5.58
C ASP A 388 -14.72 -18.42 4.96
N LEU A 389 -15.05 -17.36 5.73
CA LEU A 389 -15.66 -16.13 5.22
C LEU A 389 -14.79 -15.43 4.18
N ILE A 390 -13.49 -15.30 4.43
CA ILE A 390 -12.55 -14.69 3.47
C ILE A 390 -12.50 -15.49 2.16
N ILE A 391 -12.45 -16.83 2.24
CA ILE A 391 -12.45 -17.72 1.06
C ILE A 391 -13.76 -17.59 0.27
N GLU A 392 -14.90 -17.40 0.95
CA GLU A 392 -16.19 -17.15 0.30
C GLU A 392 -16.17 -15.80 -0.45
N HIS A 393 -15.64 -14.74 0.17
CA HIS A 393 -15.50 -13.42 -0.47
C HIS A 393 -14.53 -13.45 -1.68
N GLU A 394 -13.44 -14.21 -1.60
CA GLU A 394 -12.51 -14.38 -2.74
C GLU A 394 -13.20 -15.03 -3.93
N LYS A 395 -14.06 -16.03 -3.71
CA LYS A 395 -14.78 -16.75 -4.77
C LYS A 395 -15.93 -15.95 -5.39
N ALA A 396 -16.43 -14.95 -4.67
CA ALA A 396 -17.56 -14.13 -5.12
C ALA A 396 -17.13 -12.98 -6.07
N LYS A 397 -15.82 -12.75 -6.20
CA LYS A 397 -15.21 -11.79 -7.13
C LYS A 397 -14.77 -12.47 -8.41
#